data_bfc6731e72852e6d06d2348ae1aab625
#
_entry.id   bfc6731e72852e6d06d2348ae1aab625
#
_cell.length_a   1.000
_cell.length_b   1.000
_cell.length_c   1.000
_cell.angle_alpha   90.00
_cell.angle_beta   90.00
_cell.angle_gamma   90.00
#
_symmetry.space_group_name_H-M   'P 1'
#
loop_
_entity.id
_entity.type
_entity.pdbx_description
1 polymer ?
#
loop_
_entity_poly.entity_id
_entity_poly.type
_entity_poly.pdbx_seq_one_letter_code
_entity_poly.pdbx_strand_id
1 'polypeptide(L)'
;MPKKSFFDKEASLALKGIAIMMMMLHHNFRAHSLFDKYTISFYPFNEQQVVNLAASCKICVSLFAFISGYGLFLSCQRSKTNPSKWFAKRYILTFSGFWFVWVASAIITQLVDVRLIKILCKEDIYKSIMYIITDFLGLAKLFHTPTLNGTWWYMSAAAVFILMIPVLYKFKDYLWPFLFLEIAFIRIIHTDFSAIIIDSQSTYAFLIPLTLGAIFANYGYLEKWCAFGSGKIWIKIIKFAVELPILFMLYKMYRFIPLSVFREYHTGLYPIAFILFVVEFVLPLTPIRKVLGFFGKHSMNVFLTHTFIRAYYLPDFTYSWKHFALICLVLLIACTAISIVIEAVKSLLRYNKLIGKLTSLCD
;
A
#
# COMPACT_ATOMS: atom_id res chain seq x y z
N MET A 1 -2.45 -29.77 16.52
CA MET A 1 -1.70 -28.51 16.35
C MET A 1 -2.32 -27.75 15.18
N PRO A 2 -2.70 -26.48 15.27
CA PRO A 2 -3.19 -25.73 14.11
C PRO A 2 -2.08 -25.70 13.05
N LYS A 3 -2.40 -26.11 11.82
CA LYS A 3 -1.48 -26.03 10.68
C LYS A 3 -0.96 -24.59 10.60
N LYS A 4 0.36 -24.41 10.72
CA LYS A 4 1.02 -23.11 10.59
C LYS A 4 0.67 -22.59 9.20
N SER A 5 -0.07 -21.47 9.10
CA SER A 5 -0.38 -20.86 7.81
C SER A 5 0.92 -20.45 7.12
N PHE A 6 1.08 -20.79 5.85
CA PHE A 6 2.24 -20.37 5.05
C PHE A 6 2.31 -18.84 4.94
N PHE A 7 1.16 -18.17 4.96
CA PHE A 7 1.08 -16.72 4.96
C PHE A 7 0.72 -16.20 6.36
N ASP A 8 1.67 -16.27 7.26
CA ASP A 8 1.57 -15.79 8.64
C ASP A 8 1.82 -14.26 8.75
N LYS A 9 1.78 -13.74 9.97
CA LYS A 9 2.04 -12.31 10.25
C LYS A 9 3.43 -11.88 9.77
N GLU A 10 4.45 -12.71 9.91
CA GLU A 10 5.82 -12.37 9.46
C GLU A 10 5.92 -12.34 7.94
N ALA A 11 5.28 -13.28 7.24
CA ALA A 11 5.18 -13.28 5.78
C ALA A 11 4.47 -12.03 5.27
N SER A 12 3.35 -11.65 5.91
CA SER A 12 2.64 -10.40 5.61
C SER A 12 3.52 -9.17 5.81
N LEU A 13 4.29 -9.11 6.90
CA LEU A 13 5.24 -8.01 7.13
C LEU A 13 6.33 -7.99 6.07
N ALA A 14 6.90 -9.15 5.72
CA ALA A 14 7.95 -9.20 4.71
C ALA A 14 7.44 -8.75 3.32
N LEU A 15 6.22 -9.14 2.93
CA LEU A 15 5.62 -8.65 1.68
C LEU A 15 5.35 -7.14 1.72
N LYS A 16 4.97 -6.56 2.87
CA LYS A 16 4.90 -5.11 3.06
C LYS A 16 6.26 -4.44 2.94
N GLY A 17 7.33 -5.10 3.39
CA GLY A 17 8.71 -4.62 3.23
C GLY A 17 9.11 -4.53 1.76
N ILE A 18 8.78 -5.53 0.95
CA ILE A 18 8.98 -5.48 -0.50
C ILE A 18 8.18 -4.33 -1.11
N ALA A 19 6.90 -4.21 -0.77
CA ALA A 19 6.04 -3.18 -1.30
C ALA A 19 6.56 -1.77 -0.98
N ILE A 20 7.09 -1.53 0.23
CA ILE A 20 7.63 -0.22 0.58
C ILE A 20 8.94 0.10 -0.16
N MET A 21 9.80 -0.89 -0.40
CA MET A 21 11.01 -0.72 -1.23
C MET A 21 10.65 -0.39 -2.69
N MET A 22 9.66 -1.11 -3.25
CA MET A 22 9.14 -0.81 -4.58
C MET A 22 8.54 0.60 -4.66
N MET A 23 7.85 1.04 -3.60
CA MET A 23 7.30 2.39 -3.50
C MET A 23 8.42 3.44 -3.54
N MET A 24 9.55 3.22 -2.84
CA MET A 24 10.71 4.15 -2.90
C MET A 24 11.22 4.29 -4.32
N LEU A 25 11.41 3.18 -5.03
CA LEU A 25 11.87 3.21 -6.43
C LEU A 25 10.85 3.92 -7.33
N HIS A 26 9.55 3.59 -7.17
CA HIS A 26 8.47 4.20 -7.94
C HIS A 26 8.42 5.72 -7.78
N HIS A 27 8.43 6.20 -6.54
CA HIS A 27 8.28 7.63 -6.28
C HIS A 27 9.51 8.46 -6.68
N ASN A 28 10.71 7.89 -6.67
CA ASN A 28 11.91 8.62 -7.08
C ASN A 28 12.13 8.60 -8.61
N PHE A 29 11.78 7.50 -9.31
CA PHE A 29 12.27 7.27 -10.67
C PHE A 29 11.22 6.89 -11.71
N ARG A 30 9.93 6.93 -11.41
CA ARG A 30 8.88 6.54 -12.38
C ARG A 30 8.76 7.43 -13.62
N ALA A 31 9.33 8.62 -13.60
CA ALA A 31 9.33 9.59 -14.69
C ALA A 31 10.57 10.47 -14.59
N HIS A 32 11.14 10.85 -15.74
CA HIS A 32 12.35 11.68 -15.82
C HIS A 32 12.18 13.02 -15.08
N SER A 33 11.03 13.67 -15.22
CA SER A 33 10.71 14.96 -14.56
C SER A 33 10.81 14.98 -13.03
N LEU A 34 10.98 13.83 -12.38
CA LEU A 34 11.14 13.76 -10.92
C LEU A 34 12.59 14.03 -10.48
N PHE A 35 13.56 13.85 -11.38
CA PHE A 35 14.98 13.93 -11.08
C PHE A 35 15.80 14.65 -12.16
N ASP A 36 15.16 15.31 -13.13
CA ASP A 36 15.79 16.03 -14.27
C ASP A 36 16.82 17.09 -13.85
N LYS A 37 16.70 17.62 -12.63
CA LYS A 37 17.62 18.61 -12.04
C LYS A 37 18.89 18.00 -11.46
N TYR A 38 18.98 16.66 -11.39
CA TYR A 38 20.07 15.96 -10.69
C TYR A 38 20.84 15.05 -11.63
N THR A 39 22.15 15.01 -11.49
CA THR A 39 23.00 14.05 -12.21
C THR A 39 23.03 12.73 -11.44
N ILE A 40 22.44 11.68 -12.01
CA ILE A 40 22.26 10.39 -11.35
C ILE A 40 22.90 9.28 -12.17
N SER A 41 23.63 8.40 -11.50
CA SER A 41 24.15 7.16 -12.07
C SER A 41 23.13 6.05 -11.96
N PHE A 42 22.84 5.39 -13.06
CA PHE A 42 21.93 4.25 -13.16
C PHE A 42 22.67 2.91 -13.32
N TYR A 43 24.01 2.92 -13.27
CA TYR A 43 24.81 1.69 -13.40
C TYR A 43 24.32 0.57 -12.46
N PRO A 44 24.25 -0.71 -12.87
CA PRO A 44 24.65 -1.27 -14.18
C PRO A 44 23.58 -1.15 -15.29
N PHE A 45 22.46 -0.49 -15.03
CA PHE A 45 21.39 -0.25 -15.99
C PHE A 45 21.58 1.09 -16.71
N ASN A 46 20.73 1.33 -17.72
CA ASN A 46 20.55 2.68 -18.24
C ASN A 46 19.32 3.35 -17.58
N GLU A 47 19.23 4.68 -17.75
CA GLU A 47 18.14 5.48 -17.16
C GLU A 47 16.77 4.94 -17.54
N GLN A 48 16.53 4.64 -18.83
CA GLN A 48 15.22 4.18 -19.30
C GLN A 48 14.81 2.83 -18.71
N GLN A 49 15.76 1.94 -18.46
CA GLN A 49 15.51 0.67 -17.79
C GLN A 49 15.06 0.89 -16.34
N VAL A 50 15.72 1.79 -15.60
CA VAL A 50 15.32 2.10 -14.23
C VAL A 50 13.99 2.84 -14.17
N VAL A 51 13.72 3.78 -15.08
CA VAL A 51 12.41 4.46 -15.19
C VAL A 51 11.30 3.45 -15.44
N ASN A 52 11.51 2.49 -16.34
CA ASN A 52 10.54 1.44 -16.63
C ASN A 52 10.29 0.51 -15.43
N LEU A 53 11.37 0.11 -14.76
CA LEU A 53 11.27 -0.69 -13.54
C LEU A 53 10.52 0.07 -12.45
N ALA A 54 10.88 1.34 -12.24
CA ALA A 54 10.23 2.21 -11.26
C ALA A 54 8.74 2.43 -11.57
N ALA A 55 8.37 2.60 -12.84
CA ALA A 55 6.98 2.70 -13.26
C ALA A 55 6.21 1.42 -12.92
N SER A 56 6.77 0.23 -13.22
CA SER A 56 6.14 -1.06 -12.90
C SER A 56 6.01 -1.31 -11.41
N CYS A 57 6.88 -0.73 -10.57
CA CYS A 57 6.81 -0.80 -9.12
C CYS A 57 5.55 -0.15 -8.52
N LYS A 58 4.69 0.51 -9.33
CA LYS A 58 3.36 0.96 -8.91
C LYS A 58 2.49 -0.19 -8.38
N ILE A 59 2.77 -1.44 -8.75
CA ILE A 59 2.07 -2.61 -8.18
C ILE A 59 2.22 -2.71 -6.66
N CYS A 60 3.15 -1.98 -6.03
CA CYS A 60 3.27 -1.88 -4.59
C CYS A 60 1.94 -1.53 -3.89
N VAL A 61 1.12 -0.68 -4.52
CA VAL A 61 -0.22 -0.32 -4.00
C VAL A 61 -1.14 -1.53 -4.01
N SER A 62 -1.11 -2.33 -5.09
CA SER A 62 -1.88 -3.57 -5.19
C SER A 62 -1.42 -4.62 -4.16
N LEU A 63 -0.12 -4.68 -3.87
CA LEU A 63 0.40 -5.55 -2.81
C LEU A 63 -0.17 -5.16 -1.44
N PHE A 64 -0.18 -3.85 -1.11
CA PHE A 64 -0.79 -3.37 0.13
C PHE A 64 -2.30 -3.64 0.18
N ALA A 65 -3.02 -3.44 -0.92
CA ALA A 65 -4.45 -3.72 -1.01
C ALA A 65 -4.75 -5.23 -0.84
N PHE A 66 -3.99 -6.10 -1.51
CA PHE A 66 -4.11 -7.56 -1.36
C PHE A 66 -3.87 -8.01 0.08
N ILE A 67 -2.76 -7.54 0.71
CA ILE A 67 -2.43 -7.88 2.10
C ILE A 67 -3.55 -7.40 3.04
N SER A 68 -4.11 -6.22 2.77
CA SER A 68 -5.23 -5.67 3.53
C SER A 68 -6.49 -6.54 3.36
N GLY A 69 -6.85 -6.90 2.12
CA GLY A 69 -7.96 -7.80 1.82
C GLY A 69 -7.82 -9.14 2.52
N TYR A 70 -6.65 -9.77 2.39
CA TYR A 70 -6.36 -11.04 3.03
C TYR A 70 -6.47 -10.97 4.56
N GLY A 71 -5.77 -10.01 5.18
CA GLY A 71 -5.71 -9.91 6.64
C GLY A 71 -7.02 -9.43 7.27
N LEU A 72 -7.68 -8.43 6.67
CA LEU A 72 -8.95 -7.90 7.17
C LEU A 72 -10.08 -8.92 7.00
N PHE A 73 -10.12 -9.68 5.90
CA PHE A 73 -11.11 -10.73 5.69
C PHE A 73 -11.02 -11.81 6.77
N LEU A 74 -9.82 -12.34 7.03
CA LEU A 74 -9.59 -13.30 8.12
C LEU A 74 -9.95 -12.72 9.49
N SER A 75 -9.69 -11.43 9.70
CA SER A 75 -10.07 -10.75 10.92
C SER A 75 -11.58 -10.62 11.08
N CYS A 76 -12.31 -10.30 10.01
CA CYS A 76 -13.77 -10.25 9.99
C CYS A 76 -14.37 -11.64 10.26
N GLN A 77 -13.83 -12.66 9.62
CA GLN A 77 -14.25 -14.05 9.81
C GLN A 77 -14.12 -14.54 11.27
N ARG A 78 -13.07 -14.09 11.97
CA ARG A 78 -12.81 -14.46 13.38
C ARG A 78 -13.57 -13.60 14.38
N SER A 79 -14.16 -12.51 13.92
CA SER A 79 -14.88 -11.58 14.79
C SER A 79 -16.25 -12.14 15.19
N LYS A 80 -16.60 -11.94 16.47
CA LYS A 80 -17.95 -12.21 17.00
C LYS A 80 -18.81 -10.95 17.09
N THR A 81 -18.23 -9.78 16.78
CA THR A 81 -18.93 -8.49 16.86
C THR A 81 -19.75 -8.24 15.58
N ASN A 82 -20.75 -7.37 15.69
CA ASN A 82 -21.51 -6.97 14.52
C ASN A 82 -20.65 -6.17 13.51
N PRO A 83 -21.07 -6.08 12.23
CA PRO A 83 -20.27 -5.42 11.18
C PRO A 83 -19.92 -3.97 11.49
N SER A 84 -20.82 -3.19 12.10
CA SER A 84 -20.58 -1.77 12.42
C SER A 84 -19.50 -1.60 13.50
N LYS A 85 -19.58 -2.40 14.56
CA LYS A 85 -18.57 -2.40 15.62
C LYS A 85 -17.21 -2.88 15.09
N TRP A 86 -17.19 -3.94 14.27
CA TRP A 86 -15.97 -4.41 13.62
C TRP A 86 -15.35 -3.32 12.75
N PHE A 87 -16.18 -2.62 11.94
CA PHE A 87 -15.72 -1.50 11.10
C PHE A 87 -15.11 -0.40 11.95
N ALA A 88 -15.81 0.08 12.97
CA ALA A 88 -15.33 1.14 13.85
C ALA A 88 -13.99 0.78 14.52
N LYS A 89 -13.89 -0.43 15.06
CA LYS A 89 -12.65 -0.95 15.66
C LYS A 89 -11.51 -0.99 14.65
N ARG A 90 -11.76 -1.47 13.43
CA ARG A 90 -10.73 -1.56 12.38
C ARG A 90 -10.33 -0.20 11.85
N TYR A 91 -11.27 0.71 11.70
CA TYR A 91 -10.99 2.09 11.32
C TYR A 91 -10.07 2.75 12.35
N ILE A 92 -10.42 2.74 13.64
CA ILE A 92 -9.60 3.30 14.71
C ILE A 92 -8.19 2.68 14.70
N LEU A 93 -8.06 1.35 14.65
CA LEU A 93 -6.76 0.67 14.64
C LEU A 93 -5.90 1.04 13.44
N THR A 94 -6.50 1.20 12.25
CA THR A 94 -5.76 1.54 11.04
C THR A 94 -5.39 3.03 11.01
N PHE A 95 -6.32 3.90 11.39
CA PHE A 95 -6.15 5.34 11.25
C PHE A 95 -5.45 5.98 12.45
N SER A 96 -5.37 5.34 13.60
CA SER A 96 -4.66 5.89 14.77
C SER A 96 -3.20 6.24 14.47
N GLY A 97 -2.50 5.40 13.70
CA GLY A 97 -1.14 5.70 13.25
C GLY A 97 -1.08 6.92 12.33
N PHE A 98 -2.03 7.03 11.41
CA PHE A 98 -2.17 8.17 10.51
C PHE A 98 -2.49 9.45 11.27
N TRP A 99 -3.45 9.45 12.19
CA TRP A 99 -3.80 10.64 12.99
C TRP A 99 -2.63 11.19 13.76
N PHE A 100 -1.82 10.31 14.35
CA PHE A 100 -0.62 10.73 15.05
C PHE A 100 0.38 11.44 14.13
N VAL A 101 0.66 10.84 12.97
CA VAL A 101 1.56 11.43 11.96
C VAL A 101 0.96 12.70 11.37
N TRP A 102 -0.36 12.73 11.13
CA TRP A 102 -1.06 13.91 10.62
C TRP A 102 -0.87 15.10 11.56
N VAL A 103 -1.15 14.94 12.87
CA VAL A 103 -0.99 15.99 13.87
C VAL A 103 0.47 16.46 13.95
N ALA A 104 1.42 15.53 14.04
CA ALA A 104 2.84 15.86 14.04
C ALA A 104 3.26 16.62 12.78
N SER A 105 2.82 16.16 11.61
CA SER A 105 3.11 16.84 10.33
C SER A 105 2.45 18.21 10.25
N ALA A 106 1.20 18.35 10.68
CA ALA A 106 0.50 19.63 10.71
C ALA A 106 1.26 20.68 11.55
N ILE A 107 1.72 20.29 12.75
CA ILE A 107 2.50 21.16 13.62
C ILE A 107 3.85 21.51 13.01
N ILE A 108 4.63 20.51 12.59
CA ILE A 108 5.98 20.71 12.06
C ILE A 108 5.94 21.57 10.78
N THR A 109 5.06 21.22 9.83
CA THR A 109 4.99 21.95 8.56
C THR A 109 4.39 23.33 8.72
N GLN A 110 3.55 23.55 9.71
CA GLN A 110 3.06 24.89 10.05
C GLN A 110 4.18 25.80 10.58
N LEU A 111 5.11 25.24 11.37
CA LEU A 111 6.27 25.97 11.87
C LEU A 111 7.34 26.24 10.80
N VAL A 112 7.48 25.35 9.83
CA VAL A 112 8.53 25.44 8.80
C VAL A 112 8.11 26.36 7.64
N ASP A 113 6.92 26.18 7.08
CA ASP A 113 6.50 26.86 5.86
C ASP A 113 5.02 27.27 5.84
N VAL A 114 4.36 27.28 7.01
CA VAL A 114 2.92 27.61 7.19
C VAL A 114 2.00 26.76 6.29
N ARG A 115 2.40 25.50 6.05
CA ARG A 115 1.77 24.61 5.07
C ARG A 115 0.31 24.32 5.37
N LEU A 116 -0.06 24.10 6.65
CA LEU A 116 -1.44 23.83 7.03
C LEU A 116 -2.36 24.98 6.55
N ILE A 117 -1.97 26.23 6.85
CA ILE A 117 -2.74 27.41 6.41
C ILE A 117 -2.75 27.51 4.88
N LYS A 118 -1.58 27.35 4.24
CA LYS A 118 -1.46 27.45 2.77
C LYS A 118 -2.26 26.40 2.01
N ILE A 119 -2.53 25.24 2.59
CA ILE A 119 -3.20 24.13 1.90
C ILE A 119 -4.65 23.98 2.34
N LEU A 120 -4.93 24.03 3.65
CA LEU A 120 -6.25 23.69 4.20
C LEU A 120 -7.08 24.89 4.62
N CYS A 121 -6.47 26.08 4.79
CA CYS A 121 -7.17 27.28 5.27
C CYS A 121 -7.19 28.41 4.23
N LYS A 122 -7.25 28.09 2.94
CA LYS A 122 -7.31 29.11 1.83
C LYS A 122 -8.67 29.70 1.61
N GLU A 123 -9.70 28.97 1.98
CA GLU A 123 -11.09 29.30 1.75
C GLU A 123 -11.71 29.96 3.00
N ASP A 124 -13.02 30.14 2.99
CA ASP A 124 -13.75 30.58 4.17
C ASP A 124 -13.59 29.60 5.35
N ILE A 125 -13.98 30.05 6.55
CA ILE A 125 -13.75 29.28 7.79
C ILE A 125 -14.47 27.92 7.78
N TYR A 126 -15.65 27.81 7.18
CA TYR A 126 -16.43 26.57 7.15
C TYR A 126 -15.76 25.54 6.25
N LYS A 127 -15.32 25.95 5.04
CA LYS A 127 -14.57 25.08 4.14
C LYS A 127 -13.23 24.68 4.73
N SER A 128 -12.52 25.58 5.38
CA SER A 128 -11.26 25.30 6.05
C SER A 128 -11.42 24.25 7.13
N ILE A 129 -12.45 24.35 7.97
CA ILE A 129 -12.77 23.32 8.98
C ILE A 129 -13.10 21.98 8.30
N MET A 130 -13.92 21.99 7.25
CA MET A 130 -14.26 20.79 6.49
C MET A 130 -13.00 20.12 5.89
N TYR A 131 -12.07 20.89 5.32
CA TYR A 131 -10.82 20.39 4.75
C TYR A 131 -9.92 19.77 5.82
N ILE A 132 -9.79 20.40 6.97
CA ILE A 132 -9.02 19.87 8.11
C ILE A 132 -9.63 18.54 8.57
N ILE A 133 -10.95 18.48 8.74
CA ILE A 133 -11.63 17.27 9.21
C ILE A 133 -11.51 16.14 8.18
N THR A 134 -11.75 16.40 6.90
CA THR A 134 -11.66 15.37 5.85
C THR A 134 -10.24 14.85 5.69
N ASP A 135 -9.22 15.72 5.76
CA ASP A 135 -7.83 15.31 5.67
C ASP A 135 -7.39 14.53 6.92
N PHE A 136 -7.74 15.01 8.12
CA PHE A 136 -7.47 14.30 9.39
C PHE A 136 -8.13 12.92 9.43
N LEU A 137 -9.35 12.77 8.92
CA LEU A 137 -10.01 11.48 8.82
C LEU A 137 -9.46 10.59 7.68
N GLY A 138 -8.51 11.10 6.88
CA GLY A 138 -7.96 10.38 5.73
C GLY A 138 -8.93 10.23 4.56
N LEU A 139 -9.94 11.09 4.48
CA LEU A 139 -11.02 11.02 3.48
C LEU A 139 -10.88 12.09 2.39
N ALA A 140 -9.82 12.90 2.42
CA ALA A 140 -9.63 14.02 1.51
C ALA A 140 -9.78 13.64 0.03
N LYS A 141 -9.21 12.50 -0.38
CA LYS A 141 -9.31 12.04 -1.77
C LYS A 141 -10.73 11.62 -2.17
N LEU A 142 -11.52 11.05 -1.26
CA LEU A 142 -12.91 10.67 -1.52
C LEU A 142 -13.81 11.89 -1.71
N PHE A 143 -13.54 12.96 -0.97
CA PHE A 143 -14.33 14.19 -1.01
C PHE A 143 -13.72 15.26 -1.91
N HIS A 144 -12.64 14.94 -2.65
CA HIS A 144 -11.93 15.89 -3.53
C HIS A 144 -11.48 17.16 -2.82
N THR A 145 -11.14 17.04 -1.52
CA THR A 145 -10.65 18.16 -0.71
C THR A 145 -9.12 18.20 -0.72
N PRO A 146 -8.51 19.35 -0.42
CA PRO A 146 -7.07 19.46 -0.24
C PRO A 146 -6.52 18.53 0.84
N THR A 147 -5.23 18.18 0.74
CA THR A 147 -4.52 17.33 1.71
C THR A 147 -3.12 17.88 1.97
N LEU A 148 -2.64 17.77 3.21
CA LEU A 148 -1.28 18.18 3.59
C LEU A 148 -0.19 17.44 2.79
N ASN A 149 -0.47 16.21 2.39
CA ASN A 149 0.46 15.39 1.62
C ASN A 149 -0.27 14.60 0.52
N GLY A 150 0.06 14.88 -0.72
CA GLY A 150 -0.58 14.28 -1.90
C GLY A 150 -0.51 12.75 -1.97
N THR A 151 0.44 12.11 -1.28
CA THR A 151 0.51 10.64 -1.24
C THR A 151 -0.49 10.01 -0.26
N TRP A 152 -1.10 10.79 0.63
CA TRP A 152 -2.08 10.30 1.60
C TRP A 152 -3.43 9.90 0.99
N TRP A 153 -3.59 10.05 -0.34
CA TRP A 153 -4.76 9.53 -1.05
C TRP A 153 -5.06 8.06 -0.74
N TYR A 154 -4.03 7.27 -0.44
CA TYR A 154 -4.19 5.85 -0.09
C TYR A 154 -4.94 5.65 1.24
N MET A 155 -4.97 6.64 2.13
CA MET A 155 -5.78 6.57 3.35
C MET A 155 -7.28 6.51 3.01
N SER A 156 -7.72 7.28 2.02
CA SER A 156 -9.09 7.19 1.51
C SER A 156 -9.41 5.81 0.93
N ALA A 157 -8.46 5.21 0.20
CA ALA A 157 -8.60 3.82 -0.26
C ALA A 157 -8.69 2.84 0.93
N ALA A 158 -7.86 3.01 1.95
CA ALA A 158 -7.88 2.16 3.14
C ALA A 158 -9.22 2.24 3.89
N ALA A 159 -9.86 3.42 3.98
CA ALA A 159 -11.19 3.58 4.56
C ALA A 159 -12.23 2.77 3.78
N VAL A 160 -12.22 2.88 2.44
CA VAL A 160 -13.11 2.09 1.56
C VAL A 160 -12.84 0.59 1.71
N PHE A 161 -11.57 0.17 1.82
CA PHE A 161 -11.22 -1.24 2.01
C PHE A 161 -11.83 -1.81 3.30
N ILE A 162 -11.72 -1.08 4.42
CA ILE A 162 -12.31 -1.52 5.69
C ILE A 162 -13.83 -1.62 5.57
N LEU A 163 -14.47 -0.68 4.87
CA LEU A 163 -15.93 -0.69 4.66
C LEU A 163 -16.37 -1.87 3.78
N MET A 164 -15.59 -2.24 2.77
CA MET A 164 -15.93 -3.32 1.83
C MET A 164 -15.79 -4.72 2.45
N ILE A 165 -14.92 -4.93 3.42
CA ILE A 165 -14.65 -6.26 3.98
C ILE A 165 -15.90 -6.95 4.56
N PRO A 166 -16.76 -6.31 5.38
CA PRO A 166 -18.00 -6.96 5.84
C PRO A 166 -18.93 -7.38 4.71
N VAL A 167 -18.95 -6.60 3.62
CA VAL A 167 -19.73 -6.94 2.41
C VAL A 167 -19.15 -8.18 1.75
N LEU A 168 -17.85 -8.20 1.49
CA LEU A 168 -17.16 -9.37 0.94
C LEU A 168 -17.35 -10.61 1.83
N TYR A 169 -17.32 -10.45 3.15
CA TYR A 169 -17.54 -11.56 4.07
C TYR A 169 -18.99 -12.07 4.04
N LYS A 170 -19.96 -11.18 3.91
CA LYS A 170 -21.37 -11.56 3.74
C LYS A 170 -21.58 -12.40 2.46
N PHE A 171 -20.85 -12.08 1.40
CA PHE A 171 -20.89 -12.77 0.11
C PHE A 171 -19.73 -13.74 -0.11
N LYS A 172 -19.16 -14.30 0.95
CA LYS A 172 -17.95 -15.16 0.90
C LYS A 172 -18.04 -16.36 -0.04
N ASP A 173 -19.25 -16.90 -0.25
CA ASP A 173 -19.49 -18.04 -1.13
C ASP A 173 -19.56 -17.64 -2.62
N TYR A 174 -19.67 -16.33 -2.89
CA TYR A 174 -19.83 -15.75 -4.23
C TYR A 174 -18.72 -14.73 -4.57
N LEU A 175 -17.55 -14.84 -3.97
CA LEU A 175 -16.48 -13.85 -4.16
C LEU A 175 -15.98 -13.76 -5.60
N TRP A 176 -15.97 -14.85 -6.37
CA TRP A 176 -15.59 -14.82 -7.78
C TRP A 176 -16.62 -14.07 -8.64
N PRO A 177 -17.93 -14.40 -8.62
CA PRO A 177 -18.94 -13.56 -9.25
C PRO A 177 -18.87 -12.10 -8.81
N PHE A 178 -18.63 -11.82 -7.52
CA PHE A 178 -18.49 -10.48 -7.00
C PHE A 178 -17.32 -9.74 -7.65
N LEU A 179 -16.16 -10.38 -7.79
CA LEU A 179 -15.00 -9.81 -8.47
C LEU A 179 -15.29 -9.47 -9.94
N PHE A 180 -16.00 -10.32 -10.67
CA PHE A 180 -16.40 -10.03 -12.05
C PHE A 180 -17.33 -8.83 -12.16
N LEU A 181 -18.30 -8.72 -11.25
CA LEU A 181 -19.20 -7.57 -11.18
C LEU A 181 -18.43 -6.28 -10.81
N GLU A 182 -17.46 -6.38 -9.90
CA GLU A 182 -16.58 -5.27 -9.53
C GLU A 182 -15.75 -4.77 -10.72
N ILE A 183 -15.16 -5.67 -11.49
CA ILE A 183 -14.42 -5.35 -12.71
C ILE A 183 -15.35 -4.65 -13.72
N ALA A 184 -16.53 -5.19 -13.96
CA ALA A 184 -17.53 -4.61 -14.87
C ALA A 184 -17.93 -3.19 -14.40
N PHE A 185 -18.20 -3.01 -13.11
CA PHE A 185 -18.55 -1.73 -12.51
C PHE A 185 -17.41 -0.70 -12.67
N ILE A 186 -16.16 -1.09 -12.40
CA ILE A 186 -14.99 -0.21 -12.58
C ILE A 186 -14.84 0.21 -14.05
N ARG A 187 -15.11 -0.68 -15.00
CA ARG A 187 -15.07 -0.37 -16.43
C ARG A 187 -16.15 0.62 -16.84
N ILE A 188 -17.39 0.42 -16.38
CA ILE A 188 -18.51 1.34 -16.65
C ILE A 188 -18.20 2.74 -16.09
N ILE A 189 -17.77 2.83 -14.84
CA ILE A 189 -17.39 4.11 -14.23
C ILE A 189 -16.27 4.80 -15.03
N HIS A 190 -15.31 4.03 -15.53
CA HIS A 190 -14.21 4.59 -16.29
C HIS A 190 -14.65 5.18 -17.63
N THR A 191 -15.59 4.54 -18.33
CA THR A 191 -16.05 4.99 -19.64
C THR A 191 -17.04 6.12 -19.56
N ASP A 192 -18.04 6.02 -18.67
CA ASP A 192 -19.22 6.90 -18.70
C ASP A 192 -19.13 8.08 -17.70
N PHE A 193 -18.33 7.93 -16.64
CA PHE A 193 -18.20 8.93 -15.57
C PHE A 193 -16.78 9.48 -15.40
N SER A 194 -15.92 9.34 -16.41
CA SER A 194 -14.51 9.73 -16.31
C SER A 194 -14.29 11.18 -15.88
N ALA A 195 -15.13 12.11 -16.34
CA ALA A 195 -15.03 13.53 -16.01
C ALA A 195 -15.37 13.85 -14.54
N ILE A 196 -16.23 13.04 -13.90
CA ILE A 196 -16.70 13.27 -12.54
C ILE A 196 -15.85 12.51 -11.51
N ILE A 197 -15.27 11.37 -11.90
CA ILE A 197 -14.66 10.41 -10.97
C ILE A 197 -13.14 10.24 -11.20
N ILE A 198 -12.51 11.06 -12.06
CA ILE A 198 -11.08 10.92 -12.43
C ILE A 198 -10.19 10.71 -11.21
N ASP A 199 -10.41 11.44 -10.13
CA ASP A 199 -9.59 11.36 -8.93
C ASP A 199 -9.91 10.16 -8.03
N SER A 200 -11.16 9.72 -7.98
CA SER A 200 -11.59 8.55 -7.20
C SER A 200 -11.31 7.22 -7.90
N GLN A 201 -11.03 7.23 -9.19
CA GLN A 201 -10.73 6.02 -9.96
C GLN A 201 -9.55 5.21 -9.40
N SER A 202 -8.50 5.87 -8.89
CA SER A 202 -7.38 5.16 -8.28
C SER A 202 -7.81 4.34 -7.06
N THR A 203 -8.75 4.86 -6.25
CA THR A 203 -9.29 4.15 -5.09
C THR A 203 -10.07 2.91 -5.52
N TYR A 204 -10.99 3.04 -6.45
CA TYR A 204 -11.83 1.92 -6.92
C TYR A 204 -11.02 0.85 -7.67
N ALA A 205 -10.02 1.22 -8.44
CA ALA A 205 -9.15 0.26 -9.13
C ALA A 205 -8.44 -0.72 -8.17
N PHE A 206 -8.19 -0.30 -6.93
CA PHE A 206 -7.54 -1.14 -5.91
C PHE A 206 -8.52 -1.99 -5.09
N LEU A 207 -9.82 -1.95 -5.36
CA LEU A 207 -10.78 -2.94 -4.87
C LEU A 207 -10.49 -4.33 -5.45
N ILE A 208 -10.08 -4.43 -6.72
CA ILE A 208 -9.70 -5.69 -7.37
C ILE A 208 -8.66 -6.47 -6.54
N PRO A 209 -7.48 -5.93 -6.20
CA PRO A 209 -6.52 -6.66 -5.38
C PRO A 209 -7.00 -6.86 -3.93
N LEU A 210 -7.88 -6.00 -3.38
CA LEU A 210 -8.53 -6.22 -2.10
C LEU A 210 -9.40 -7.47 -2.12
N THR A 211 -10.28 -7.58 -3.11
CA THR A 211 -11.20 -8.71 -3.30
C THR A 211 -10.42 -9.98 -3.61
N LEU A 212 -9.35 -9.92 -4.42
CA LEU A 212 -8.44 -11.05 -4.62
C LEU A 212 -7.78 -11.50 -3.31
N GLY A 213 -7.37 -10.56 -2.45
CA GLY A 213 -6.87 -10.89 -1.11
C GLY A 213 -7.90 -11.65 -0.27
N ALA A 214 -9.17 -11.22 -0.28
CA ALA A 214 -10.26 -11.92 0.39
C ALA A 214 -10.52 -13.31 -0.20
N ILE A 215 -10.52 -13.46 -1.53
CA ILE A 215 -10.62 -14.74 -2.25
C ILE A 215 -9.50 -15.69 -1.81
N PHE A 216 -8.26 -15.23 -1.83
CA PHE A 216 -7.10 -16.04 -1.44
C PHE A 216 -7.19 -16.48 0.02
N ALA A 217 -7.67 -15.59 0.91
CA ALA A 217 -7.90 -15.91 2.32
C ALA A 217 -9.04 -16.93 2.51
N ASN A 218 -10.16 -16.75 1.81
CA ASN A 218 -11.33 -17.61 1.94
C ASN A 218 -11.09 -19.04 1.44
N TYR A 219 -10.41 -19.17 0.30
CA TYR A 219 -10.19 -20.46 -0.35
C TYR A 219 -8.82 -21.09 -0.04
N GLY A 220 -7.95 -20.40 0.73
CA GLY A 220 -6.61 -20.89 1.10
C GLY A 220 -5.68 -21.08 -0.10
N TYR A 221 -5.73 -20.21 -1.09
CA TYR A 221 -4.97 -20.40 -2.33
C TYR A 221 -3.46 -20.25 -2.15
N LEU A 222 -2.99 -19.41 -1.24
CA LEU A 222 -1.55 -19.32 -0.94
C LEU A 222 -1.03 -20.61 -0.32
N GLU A 223 -1.80 -21.18 0.61
CA GLU A 223 -1.47 -22.45 1.26
C GLU A 223 -1.48 -23.59 0.25
N LYS A 224 -2.48 -23.66 -0.62
CA LYS A 224 -2.58 -24.67 -1.70
C LYS A 224 -1.42 -24.56 -2.68
N TRP A 225 -1.07 -23.31 -3.07
CA TRP A 225 0.05 -23.04 -3.96
C TRP A 225 1.37 -23.50 -3.39
N CYS A 226 1.69 -23.16 -2.15
CA CYS A 226 2.92 -23.57 -1.49
C CYS A 226 2.94 -25.06 -1.17
N ALA A 227 1.78 -25.68 -0.90
CA ALA A 227 1.67 -27.12 -0.66
C ALA A 227 1.87 -27.95 -1.94
N PHE A 228 1.50 -27.40 -3.10
CA PHE A 228 1.67 -28.08 -4.39
C PHE A 228 3.14 -28.29 -4.70
N GLY A 229 3.56 -29.56 -4.68
CA GLY A 229 4.94 -29.97 -4.89
C GLY A 229 5.86 -29.76 -3.67
N SER A 230 5.31 -29.49 -2.48
CA SER A 230 6.10 -29.42 -1.25
C SER A 230 6.86 -30.73 -1.02
N GLY A 231 8.18 -30.63 -0.74
CA GLY A 231 9.07 -31.78 -0.61
C GLY A 231 9.63 -32.35 -1.92
N LYS A 232 9.16 -31.90 -3.09
CA LYS A 232 9.66 -32.37 -4.39
C LYS A 232 10.45 -31.26 -5.08
N ILE A 233 11.78 -31.33 -5.02
CA ILE A 233 12.68 -30.27 -5.55
C ILE A 233 12.46 -30.01 -7.03
N TRP A 234 12.19 -31.06 -7.84
CA TRP A 234 11.95 -30.92 -9.27
C TRP A 234 10.70 -30.10 -9.57
N ILE A 235 9.62 -30.20 -8.76
CA ILE A 235 8.42 -29.35 -8.90
C ILE A 235 8.74 -27.90 -8.61
N LYS A 236 9.56 -27.62 -7.59
CA LYS A 236 10.01 -26.25 -7.30
C LYS A 236 10.84 -25.66 -8.44
N ILE A 237 11.71 -26.48 -9.05
CA ILE A 237 12.48 -26.06 -10.24
C ILE A 237 11.55 -25.74 -11.40
N ILE A 238 10.53 -26.57 -11.68
CA ILE A 238 9.54 -26.31 -12.73
C ILE A 238 8.75 -25.03 -12.43
N LYS A 239 8.25 -24.87 -11.20
CA LYS A 239 7.56 -23.62 -10.79
C LYS A 239 8.43 -22.40 -11.07
N PHE A 240 9.69 -22.42 -10.63
CA PHE A 240 10.62 -21.31 -10.84
C PHE A 240 10.85 -21.04 -12.33
N ALA A 241 11.09 -22.10 -13.12
CA ALA A 241 11.32 -22.02 -14.56
C ALA A 241 10.08 -21.50 -15.35
N VAL A 242 8.88 -21.66 -14.80
CA VAL A 242 7.63 -21.17 -15.40
C VAL A 242 7.30 -19.76 -14.89
N GLU A 243 7.35 -19.55 -13.57
CA GLU A 243 6.92 -18.27 -12.97
C GLU A 243 7.86 -17.10 -13.32
N LEU A 244 9.18 -17.34 -13.36
CA LEU A 244 10.12 -16.26 -13.65
C LEU A 244 9.97 -15.69 -15.06
N PRO A 245 9.87 -16.49 -16.14
CA PRO A 245 9.55 -15.98 -17.49
C PRO A 245 8.18 -15.30 -17.56
N ILE A 246 7.16 -15.83 -16.86
CA ILE A 246 5.83 -15.20 -16.80
C ILE A 246 5.94 -13.82 -16.17
N LEU A 247 6.62 -13.67 -15.02
CA LEU A 247 6.84 -12.38 -14.39
C LEU A 247 7.59 -11.41 -15.29
N PHE A 248 8.62 -11.89 -15.97
CA PHE A 248 9.37 -11.06 -16.92
C PHE A 248 8.51 -10.62 -18.10
N MET A 249 7.69 -11.52 -18.66
CA MET A 249 6.72 -11.18 -19.70
C MET A 249 5.72 -10.14 -19.20
N LEU A 250 5.12 -10.34 -18.01
CA LEU A 250 4.18 -9.41 -17.41
C LEU A 250 4.86 -8.04 -17.15
N TYR A 251 6.09 -8.01 -16.66
CA TYR A 251 6.87 -6.78 -16.53
C TYR A 251 7.07 -6.06 -17.87
N LYS A 252 7.42 -6.80 -18.93
CA LYS A 252 7.59 -6.21 -20.27
C LYS A 252 6.27 -5.66 -20.83
N MET A 253 5.20 -6.41 -20.67
CA MET A 253 3.85 -6.02 -21.13
C MET A 253 3.32 -4.79 -20.36
N TYR A 254 3.78 -4.54 -19.13
CA TYR A 254 3.34 -3.41 -18.31
C TYR A 254 3.41 -2.06 -19.04
N ARG A 255 4.37 -1.89 -19.93
CA ARG A 255 4.56 -0.66 -20.72
C ARG A 255 3.61 -0.55 -21.92
N PHE A 256 3.25 -1.68 -22.50
CA PHE A 256 2.45 -1.73 -23.75
C PHE A 256 0.96 -1.76 -23.46
N ILE A 257 0.57 -2.18 -22.26
CA ILE A 257 -0.84 -2.25 -21.87
C ILE A 257 -1.20 -0.96 -21.13
N PRO A 258 -2.04 -0.08 -21.69
CA PRO A 258 -2.46 1.14 -20.97
C PRO A 258 -3.28 0.80 -19.74
N LEU A 259 -2.98 1.47 -18.63
CA LEU A 259 -3.73 1.32 -17.38
C LEU A 259 -5.21 1.65 -17.55
N SER A 260 -5.54 2.57 -18.45
CA SER A 260 -6.92 2.94 -18.77
C SER A 260 -7.71 1.82 -19.44
N VAL A 261 -7.05 0.92 -20.15
CA VAL A 261 -7.71 -0.15 -20.94
C VAL A 261 -7.80 -1.46 -20.14
N PHE A 262 -6.71 -1.85 -19.46
CA PHE A 262 -6.63 -3.13 -18.74
C PHE A 262 -6.14 -2.95 -17.30
N ARG A 263 -6.99 -2.35 -16.46
CA ARG A 263 -6.69 -2.15 -15.04
C ARG A 263 -6.50 -3.46 -14.30
N GLU A 264 -7.27 -4.47 -14.65
CA GLU A 264 -7.24 -5.81 -14.07
C GLU A 264 -5.86 -6.46 -14.24
N TYR A 265 -5.19 -6.16 -15.33
CA TYR A 265 -3.81 -6.58 -15.55
C TYR A 265 -2.86 -5.93 -14.54
N HIS A 266 -2.92 -4.60 -14.41
CA HIS A 266 -2.02 -3.82 -13.56
C HIS A 266 -2.30 -3.99 -12.06
N THR A 267 -3.56 -4.17 -11.67
CA THR A 267 -3.97 -4.23 -10.26
C THR A 267 -4.28 -5.65 -9.79
N GLY A 268 -4.52 -6.59 -10.69
CA GLY A 268 -4.87 -7.98 -10.41
C GLY A 268 -3.79 -8.97 -10.85
N LEU A 269 -3.72 -9.26 -12.16
CA LEU A 269 -2.92 -10.37 -12.70
C LEU A 269 -1.42 -10.25 -12.35
N TYR A 270 -0.80 -9.11 -12.69
CA TYR A 270 0.64 -8.93 -12.44
C TYR A 270 0.99 -8.94 -10.94
N PRO A 271 0.30 -8.20 -10.06
CA PRO A 271 0.55 -8.29 -8.62
C PRO A 271 0.36 -9.69 -8.05
N ILE A 272 -0.65 -10.46 -8.48
CA ILE A 272 -0.87 -11.83 -7.99
C ILE A 272 0.26 -12.75 -8.40
N ALA A 273 0.68 -12.73 -9.67
CA ALA A 273 1.83 -13.51 -10.12
C ALA A 273 3.09 -13.16 -9.31
N PHE A 274 3.31 -11.86 -9.04
CA PHE A 274 4.42 -11.41 -8.19
C PHE A 274 4.31 -11.94 -6.74
N ILE A 275 3.12 -11.90 -6.15
CA ILE A 275 2.88 -12.41 -4.79
C ILE A 275 3.17 -13.92 -4.72
N LEU A 276 2.68 -14.70 -5.68
CA LEU A 276 2.89 -16.16 -5.73
C LEU A 276 4.39 -16.48 -5.78
N PHE A 277 5.13 -15.81 -6.66
CA PHE A 277 6.58 -15.96 -6.75
C PHE A 277 7.29 -15.59 -5.44
N VAL A 278 6.96 -14.46 -4.84
CA VAL A 278 7.57 -14.00 -3.60
C VAL A 278 7.29 -14.97 -2.45
N VAL A 279 6.05 -15.43 -2.31
CA VAL A 279 5.67 -16.36 -1.23
C VAL A 279 6.37 -17.70 -1.39
N GLU A 280 6.54 -18.20 -2.60
CA GLU A 280 7.19 -19.50 -2.86
C GLU A 280 8.72 -19.44 -2.78
N PHE A 281 9.36 -18.37 -3.31
CA PHE A 281 10.81 -18.36 -3.51
C PHE A 281 11.59 -17.36 -2.65
N VAL A 282 10.97 -16.29 -2.21
CA VAL A 282 11.65 -15.23 -1.44
C VAL A 282 11.40 -15.39 0.07
N LEU A 283 10.15 -15.56 0.48
CA LEU A 283 9.79 -15.62 1.91
C LEU A 283 10.33 -16.86 2.66
N PRO A 284 10.59 -18.01 2.03
CA PRO A 284 11.26 -19.13 2.70
C PRO A 284 12.71 -18.82 3.11
N LEU A 285 13.35 -17.82 2.49
CA LEU A 285 14.71 -17.39 2.82
C LEU A 285 14.70 -16.57 4.12
N THR A 286 14.88 -17.25 5.24
CA THR A 286 14.72 -16.66 6.59
C THR A 286 15.48 -15.35 6.81
N PRO A 287 16.76 -15.18 6.41
CA PRO A 287 17.46 -13.90 6.58
C PRO A 287 16.78 -12.77 5.82
N ILE A 288 16.41 -13.02 4.55
CA ILE A 288 15.73 -12.06 3.70
C ILE A 288 14.36 -11.71 4.30
N ARG A 289 13.59 -12.71 4.71
CA ARG A 289 12.28 -12.52 5.34
C ARG A 289 12.36 -11.62 6.59
N LYS A 290 13.41 -11.80 7.44
CA LYS A 290 13.60 -10.96 8.64
C LYS A 290 13.89 -9.51 8.30
N VAL A 291 14.79 -9.26 7.34
CA VAL A 291 15.13 -7.90 6.89
C VAL A 291 13.92 -7.21 6.27
N LEU A 292 13.23 -7.88 5.37
CA LEU A 292 12.00 -7.37 4.75
C LEU A 292 10.91 -7.13 5.81
N GLY A 293 10.75 -8.05 6.76
CA GLY A 293 9.79 -7.92 7.86
C GLY A 293 10.05 -6.71 8.76
N PHE A 294 11.34 -6.38 8.98
CA PHE A 294 11.72 -5.18 9.72
C PHE A 294 11.21 -3.91 9.00
N PHE A 295 11.50 -3.74 7.72
CA PHE A 295 10.98 -2.59 6.95
C PHE A 295 9.45 -2.62 6.83
N GLY A 296 8.86 -3.80 6.70
CA GLY A 296 7.41 -3.96 6.66
C GLY A 296 6.70 -3.54 7.94
N LYS A 297 7.32 -3.72 9.11
CA LYS A 297 6.81 -3.22 10.39
C LYS A 297 6.70 -1.70 10.40
N HIS A 298 7.62 -1.00 9.74
CA HIS A 298 7.68 0.45 9.67
C HIS A 298 6.97 1.03 8.44
N SER A 299 6.43 0.20 7.55
CA SER A 299 5.92 0.58 6.23
C SER A 299 4.87 1.70 6.26
N MET A 300 3.99 1.73 7.27
CA MET A 300 2.97 2.78 7.41
C MET A 300 3.58 4.15 7.64
N ASN A 301 4.47 4.28 8.63
CA ASN A 301 5.11 5.57 8.91
C ASN A 301 6.03 6.00 7.77
N VAL A 302 6.76 5.06 7.16
CA VAL A 302 7.58 5.31 5.97
C VAL A 302 6.72 5.84 4.82
N PHE A 303 5.57 5.21 4.55
CA PHE A 303 4.62 5.70 3.57
C PHE A 303 4.13 7.12 3.88
N LEU A 304 3.80 7.41 5.12
CA LEU A 304 3.25 8.71 5.52
C LEU A 304 4.29 9.85 5.46
N THR A 305 5.58 9.55 5.61
CA THR A 305 6.64 10.59 5.78
C THR A 305 7.55 10.77 4.57
N HIS A 306 7.70 9.78 3.69
CA HIS A 306 8.71 9.81 2.62
C HIS A 306 8.60 11.02 1.68
N THR A 307 7.38 11.49 1.38
CA THR A 307 7.18 12.61 0.46
C THR A 307 7.65 13.95 1.06
N PHE A 308 7.54 14.10 2.39
CA PHE A 308 8.07 15.29 3.06
C PHE A 308 9.58 15.39 2.89
N ILE A 309 10.30 14.26 2.98
CA ILE A 309 11.75 14.21 2.79
C ILE A 309 12.08 14.36 1.30
N ARG A 310 11.53 13.47 0.47
CA ARG A 310 11.92 13.35 -0.93
C ARG A 310 11.57 14.58 -1.78
N ALA A 311 10.41 15.19 -1.56
CA ALA A 311 9.87 16.15 -2.50
C ALA A 311 9.60 17.54 -1.90
N TYR A 312 9.28 17.64 -0.60
CA TYR A 312 8.86 18.92 -0.06
C TYR A 312 10.00 19.68 0.63
N TYR A 313 10.79 19.01 1.46
CA TYR A 313 11.76 19.71 2.32
C TYR A 313 13.23 19.36 2.05
N LEU A 314 13.54 18.13 1.64
CA LEU A 314 14.92 17.66 1.50
C LEU A 314 15.18 16.95 0.15
N PRO A 315 14.70 17.49 -1.00
CA PRO A 315 14.96 16.85 -2.29
C PRO A 315 16.46 16.80 -2.60
N ASP A 316 17.21 17.87 -2.35
CA ASP A 316 18.65 17.92 -2.61
C ASP A 316 19.42 16.91 -1.77
N PHE A 317 19.08 16.74 -0.49
CA PHE A 317 19.62 15.66 0.34
C PHE A 317 19.30 14.29 -0.25
N THR A 318 18.07 14.06 -0.69
CA THR A 318 17.63 12.78 -1.24
C THR A 318 18.44 12.42 -2.49
N TYR A 319 18.64 13.36 -3.41
CA TYR A 319 19.33 13.10 -4.69
C TYR A 319 20.85 13.33 -4.64
N SER A 320 21.41 13.88 -3.55
CA SER A 320 22.86 14.09 -3.36
C SER A 320 23.68 12.79 -3.41
N TRP A 321 23.05 11.64 -3.20
CA TRP A 321 23.67 10.31 -3.23
C TRP A 321 23.99 9.81 -4.64
N LYS A 322 23.58 10.52 -5.68
CA LYS A 322 23.98 10.37 -7.10
C LYS A 322 23.85 8.98 -7.72
N HIS A 323 23.43 7.95 -6.99
CA HIS A 323 23.22 6.61 -7.50
C HIS A 323 21.79 6.15 -7.16
N PHE A 324 21.02 5.69 -8.16
CA PHE A 324 19.60 5.40 -8.01
C PHE A 324 19.28 4.46 -6.85
N ALA A 325 20.08 3.40 -6.68
CA ALA A 325 19.87 2.43 -5.60
C ALA A 325 20.20 3.02 -4.22
N LEU A 326 21.26 3.84 -4.12
CA LEU A 326 21.62 4.52 -2.87
C LEU A 326 20.57 5.57 -2.50
N ILE A 327 20.04 6.32 -3.45
CA ILE A 327 18.96 7.28 -3.22
C ILE A 327 17.76 6.58 -2.58
N CYS A 328 17.31 5.44 -3.13
CA CYS A 328 16.22 4.65 -2.57
C CYS A 328 16.54 4.09 -1.19
N LEU A 329 17.76 3.56 -1.00
CA LEU A 329 18.19 2.97 0.26
C LEU A 329 18.28 4.00 1.38
N VAL A 330 18.92 5.14 1.11
CA VAL A 330 19.08 6.22 2.10
C VAL A 330 17.74 6.81 2.48
N LEU A 331 16.85 7.04 1.51
CA LEU A 331 15.50 7.50 1.79
C LEU A 331 14.72 6.48 2.66
N LEU A 332 14.83 5.19 2.35
CA LEU A 332 14.21 4.14 3.15
C LEU A 332 14.74 4.12 4.58
N ILE A 333 16.05 4.21 4.76
CA ILE A 333 16.70 4.24 6.08
C ILE A 333 16.28 5.50 6.86
N ALA A 334 16.33 6.68 6.23
CA ALA A 334 15.92 7.93 6.86
C ALA A 334 14.45 7.89 7.32
N CYS A 335 13.53 7.45 6.45
CA CYS A 335 12.12 7.30 6.81
C CYS A 335 11.91 6.24 7.91
N THR A 336 12.70 5.16 7.90
CA THR A 336 12.64 4.14 8.94
C THR A 336 13.14 4.68 10.30
N ALA A 337 14.21 5.48 10.31
CA ALA A 337 14.68 6.16 11.51
C ALA A 337 13.59 7.09 12.09
N ILE A 338 12.95 7.88 11.23
CA ILE A 338 11.80 8.72 11.63
C ILE A 338 10.66 7.84 12.18
N SER A 339 10.39 6.69 11.54
CA SER A 339 9.37 5.77 12.05
C SER A 339 9.69 5.26 13.45
N ILE A 340 10.95 4.96 13.74
CA ILE A 340 11.38 4.54 15.09
C ILE A 340 11.14 5.66 16.09
N VAL A 341 11.47 6.90 15.76
CA VAL A 341 11.21 8.08 16.60
C VAL A 341 9.70 8.25 16.83
N ILE A 342 8.87 8.16 15.81
CA ILE A 342 7.41 8.24 15.92
C ILE A 342 6.89 7.18 16.91
N GLU A 343 7.34 5.93 16.78
CA GLU A 343 6.89 4.86 17.70
C GLU A 343 7.40 5.06 19.14
N ALA A 344 8.60 5.61 19.31
CA ALA A 344 9.11 5.97 20.63
C ALA A 344 8.28 7.08 21.29
N VAL A 345 7.92 8.13 20.54
CA VAL A 345 7.07 9.22 21.03
C VAL A 345 5.65 8.71 21.36
N LYS A 346 5.04 7.87 20.50
CA LYS A 346 3.75 7.21 20.82
C LYS A 346 3.82 6.42 22.13
N SER A 347 4.94 5.71 22.35
CA SER A 347 5.15 4.95 23.57
C SER A 347 5.25 5.87 24.81
N LEU A 348 6.04 6.94 24.71
CA LEU A 348 6.22 7.94 25.78
C LEU A 348 4.88 8.59 26.16
N LEU A 349 4.09 8.97 25.16
CA LEU A 349 2.76 9.58 25.36
C LEU A 349 1.68 8.55 25.75
N ARG A 350 2.03 7.27 25.89
CA ARG A 350 1.07 6.18 26.17
C ARG A 350 -0.07 6.12 25.13
N TYR A 351 0.17 6.62 23.91
CA TYR A 351 -0.83 6.73 22.84
C TYR A 351 -1.52 5.40 22.56
N ASN A 352 -0.75 4.31 22.49
CA ASN A 352 -1.30 2.98 22.24
C ASN A 352 -2.26 2.50 23.35
N LYS A 353 -2.09 2.95 24.59
CA LYS A 353 -3.05 2.65 25.69
C LYS A 353 -4.36 3.40 25.48
N LEU A 354 -4.31 4.66 25.01
CA LEU A 354 -5.50 5.44 24.67
C LEU A 354 -6.28 4.76 23.54
N ILE A 355 -5.60 4.37 22.46
CA ILE A 355 -6.23 3.66 21.33
C ILE A 355 -6.82 2.31 21.79
N GLY A 356 -6.13 1.58 22.67
CA GLY A 356 -6.66 0.35 23.25
C GLY A 356 -7.97 0.57 24.02
N LYS A 357 -8.08 1.65 24.80
CA LYS A 357 -9.33 2.02 25.48
C LYS A 357 -10.45 2.38 24.49
N LEU A 358 -10.12 3.18 23.45
CA LEU A 358 -11.11 3.54 22.42
C LEU A 358 -11.62 2.29 21.66
N THR A 359 -10.75 1.36 21.33
CA THR A 359 -11.15 0.16 20.62
C THR A 359 -11.92 -0.84 21.48
N SER A 360 -11.72 -0.86 22.79
CA SER A 360 -12.52 -1.70 23.70
C SER A 360 -13.98 -1.25 23.81
N LEU A 361 -14.31 0.00 23.46
CA LEU A 361 -15.71 0.46 23.36
C LEU A 361 -16.45 -0.16 22.16
N CYS A 362 -15.70 -0.74 21.22
CA CYS A 362 -16.27 -1.40 20.04
C CYS A 362 -16.46 -2.92 20.24
N ASP A 363 -16.03 -3.50 21.34
CA ASP A 363 -16.24 -4.90 21.69
C ASP A 363 -17.59 -5.07 22.36
#